data_0c92b73e5d69844f118a18639be237a6
#
_entry.id   0c92b73e5d69844f118a18639be237a6
#
_cell.length_a   1.000
_cell.length_b   1.000
_cell.length_c   1.000
_cell.angle_alpha   90.00
_cell.angle_beta   90.00
_cell.angle_gamma   90.00
#
_symmetry.space_group_name_H-M   'P 1'
#
loop_
_entity.id
_entity.type
_entity.pdbx_description
1 polymer ?
#
loop_
_entity_poly.entity_id
_entity_poly.type
_entity_poly.pdbx_seq_one_letter_code
_entity_poly.pdbx_strand_id
1 'polypeptide(L)'
;DQGDRVTAQFLITGIGCISAGNVPDIKGLHSFQGEWYHTGSWPHEKVDFAGKRVAVIGTGSSGVQSIPVIAEQAGHLTVFQRTAQYTIPARHATVDRRFLEEEVKPNYAEILEKARWSHGGFPVDPSERSALEVTAEERLETYESGWAGGGFGFLFGSFKDLTTDRRANDTVSEFIRSKIREMVKDPETAEKLLPTDHPFGSKRTLIDTDY
;
A
#
# COMPACT_ATOMS: atom_id res chain seq x y z
N ASP A 1 32.03 -2.92 -7.96
CA ASP A 1 32.76 -1.77 -8.45
C ASP A 1 34.16 -2.24 -8.91
N GLN A 2 34.38 -2.25 -10.21
CA GLN A 2 35.65 -2.73 -10.80
C GLN A 2 36.59 -1.57 -11.14
N GLY A 3 36.19 -0.33 -10.83
CA GLY A 3 36.99 0.87 -11.06
C GLY A 3 37.07 1.31 -12.52
N ASP A 4 36.21 0.77 -13.39
CA ASP A 4 36.18 1.15 -14.79
C ASP A 4 35.84 2.61 -14.98
N ARG A 5 36.54 3.25 -15.92
CA ARG A 5 36.28 4.65 -16.29
C ARG A 5 35.68 4.69 -17.68
N VAL A 6 34.52 5.32 -17.78
CA VAL A 6 33.80 5.51 -19.05
C VAL A 6 33.68 7.02 -19.33
N THR A 7 34.00 7.41 -20.58
CA THR A 7 33.79 8.77 -21.05
C THR A 7 32.56 8.77 -21.96
N ALA A 8 31.61 9.67 -21.69
CA ALA A 8 30.38 9.82 -22.46
C ALA A 8 30.04 11.31 -22.58
N GLN A 9 29.36 11.68 -23.70
CA GLN A 9 28.85 13.02 -23.90
C GLN A 9 27.64 13.29 -22.99
N PHE A 10 26.83 12.27 -22.72
CA PHE A 10 25.65 12.35 -21.85
C PHE A 10 25.68 11.22 -20.84
N LEU A 11 25.36 11.50 -19.59
CA LEU A 11 25.14 10.52 -18.53
C LEU A 11 23.66 10.49 -18.17
N ILE A 12 23.02 9.35 -18.38
CA ILE A 12 21.62 9.11 -17.98
C ILE A 12 21.64 8.10 -16.82
N THR A 13 21.25 8.56 -15.63
CA THR A 13 21.22 7.72 -14.44
C THR A 13 19.83 7.13 -14.22
N GLY A 14 19.73 5.81 -14.20
CA GLY A 14 18.49 5.08 -13.90
C GLY A 14 18.47 4.49 -12.48
N ILE A 15 18.96 5.24 -11.49
CA ILE A 15 19.20 4.75 -10.11
C ILE A 15 17.94 4.70 -9.23
N GLY A 16 16.80 5.21 -9.72
CA GLY A 16 15.56 5.29 -8.93
C GLY A 16 15.58 6.40 -7.87
N CYS A 17 14.43 6.59 -7.23
CA CYS A 17 14.23 7.67 -6.24
C CYS A 17 14.29 7.20 -4.77
N ILE A 18 14.38 5.89 -4.52
CA ILE A 18 14.36 5.28 -3.16
C ILE A 18 15.57 4.38 -2.88
N SER A 19 16.63 4.49 -3.69
CA SER A 19 17.83 3.65 -3.58
C SER A 19 18.75 4.01 -2.40
N ALA A 20 18.61 5.21 -1.83
CA ALA A 20 19.32 5.63 -0.63
C ALA A 20 18.39 5.58 0.59
N GLY A 21 18.74 4.76 1.58
CA GLY A 21 18.03 4.71 2.86
C GLY A 21 18.27 6.02 3.65
N ASN A 22 17.21 6.56 4.25
CA ASN A 22 17.29 7.69 5.15
C ASN A 22 16.90 7.25 6.56
N VAL A 23 17.88 7.14 7.45
CA VAL A 23 17.62 6.87 8.86
C VAL A 23 17.28 8.19 9.54
N PRO A 24 16.09 8.31 10.15
CA PRO A 24 15.68 9.55 10.81
C PRO A 24 16.54 9.85 12.02
N ASP A 25 16.79 11.13 12.28
CA ASP A 25 17.53 11.60 13.47
C ASP A 25 16.64 11.49 14.71
N ILE A 26 16.60 10.29 15.29
CA ILE A 26 15.87 9.99 16.52
C ILE A 26 16.85 10.06 17.68
N LYS A 27 16.60 10.98 18.62
CA LYS A 27 17.41 11.09 19.82
C LYS A 27 17.50 9.75 20.55
N GLY A 28 18.73 9.28 20.76
CA GLY A 28 19.00 8.02 21.46
C GLY A 28 19.04 6.78 20.56
N LEU A 29 18.83 6.87 19.25
CA LEU A 29 18.89 5.73 18.35
C LEU A 29 20.22 4.97 18.47
N HIS A 30 21.34 5.67 18.45
CA HIS A 30 22.67 5.05 18.53
C HIS A 30 23.08 4.59 19.94
N SER A 31 22.32 4.97 20.97
CA SER A 31 22.51 4.48 22.35
C SER A 31 21.53 3.36 22.73
N PHE A 32 20.65 3.00 21.84
CA PHE A 32 19.74 1.86 22.03
C PHE A 32 20.54 0.56 22.16
N GLN A 33 20.27 -0.20 23.21
CA GLN A 33 21.03 -1.43 23.53
C GLN A 33 20.49 -2.68 22.83
N GLY A 34 19.34 -2.57 22.13
CA GLY A 34 18.78 -3.63 21.34
C GLY A 34 19.22 -3.57 19.88
N GLU A 35 18.85 -4.56 19.12
CA GLU A 35 19.03 -4.58 17.66
C GLU A 35 18.02 -3.64 17.00
N TRP A 36 18.44 -2.92 15.98
CA TRP A 36 17.54 -2.14 15.15
C TRP A 36 17.85 -2.32 13.66
N TYR A 37 16.84 -2.26 12.84
CA TYR A 37 16.91 -2.52 11.41
C TYR A 37 16.17 -1.43 10.64
N HIS A 38 16.68 -1.08 9.48
CA HIS A 38 16.01 -0.20 8.54
C HIS A 38 15.49 -1.02 7.36
N THR A 39 14.20 -0.88 7.00
CA THR A 39 13.58 -1.68 5.93
C THR A 39 14.25 -1.55 4.56
N GLY A 40 14.91 -0.43 4.28
CA GLY A 40 15.72 -0.22 3.07
C GLY A 40 17.12 -0.85 3.13
N SER A 41 17.53 -1.41 4.26
CA SER A 41 18.83 -2.05 4.49
C SER A 41 18.63 -3.31 5.35
N TRP A 42 17.64 -4.12 4.98
CA TRP A 42 17.32 -5.34 5.71
C TRP A 42 18.47 -6.34 5.59
N PRO A 43 18.90 -7.00 6.70
CA PRO A 43 19.95 -8.00 6.63
C PRO A 43 19.54 -9.19 5.75
N HIS A 44 20.53 -9.82 5.14
CA HIS A 44 20.30 -11.02 4.33
C HIS A 44 20.06 -12.27 5.19
N GLU A 45 20.58 -12.24 6.43
CA GLU A 45 20.33 -13.28 7.42
C GLU A 45 18.90 -13.16 7.98
N LYS A 46 18.39 -14.30 8.43
CA LYS A 46 17.07 -14.32 9.05
C LYS A 46 17.08 -13.55 10.38
N VAL A 47 16.23 -12.53 10.48
CA VAL A 47 15.95 -11.86 11.74
C VAL A 47 14.91 -12.68 12.52
N ASP A 48 15.22 -13.01 13.77
CA ASP A 48 14.33 -13.74 14.64
C ASP A 48 13.64 -12.78 15.63
N PHE A 49 12.31 -12.74 15.59
CA PHE A 49 11.48 -11.93 16.47
C PHE A 49 10.78 -12.75 17.57
N ALA A 50 10.99 -14.09 17.61
CA ALA A 50 10.27 -14.96 18.52
C ALA A 50 10.45 -14.55 20.00
N GLY A 51 9.31 -14.28 20.66
CA GLY A 51 9.25 -13.88 22.05
C GLY A 51 9.83 -12.50 22.39
N LYS A 52 10.36 -11.76 21.43
CA LYS A 52 10.94 -10.43 21.64
C LYS A 52 9.85 -9.36 21.75
N ARG A 53 10.18 -8.27 22.44
CA ARG A 53 9.43 -7.02 22.39
C ARG A 53 9.94 -6.21 21.21
N VAL A 54 9.10 -6.01 20.22
CA VAL A 54 9.45 -5.34 18.96
C VAL A 54 8.72 -4.00 18.85
N ALA A 55 9.42 -3.00 18.35
CA ALA A 55 8.85 -1.70 18.00
C ALA A 55 9.00 -1.46 16.50
N VAL A 56 7.92 -1.09 15.82
CA VAL A 56 7.94 -0.65 14.42
C VAL A 56 7.62 0.83 14.36
N ILE A 57 8.52 1.61 13.73
CA ILE A 57 8.37 3.05 13.57
C ILE A 57 7.94 3.34 12.13
N GLY A 58 6.69 3.80 11.97
CA GLY A 58 6.11 4.17 10.68
C GLY A 58 5.18 3.12 10.11
N THR A 59 4.11 3.61 9.49
CA THR A 59 3.02 2.86 8.85
C THR A 59 2.91 3.24 7.35
N GLY A 60 4.04 3.40 6.67
CA GLY A 60 4.10 3.47 5.22
C GLY A 60 4.08 2.08 4.58
N SER A 61 4.25 1.97 3.25
CA SER A 61 4.16 0.69 2.53
C SER A 61 4.99 -0.44 3.15
N SER A 62 6.23 -0.16 3.53
CA SER A 62 7.09 -1.18 4.17
C SER A 62 6.60 -1.56 5.56
N GLY A 63 6.15 -0.58 6.36
CA GLY A 63 5.59 -0.82 7.69
C GLY A 63 4.34 -1.68 7.62
N VAL A 64 3.36 -1.28 6.83
CA VAL A 64 2.08 -1.98 6.66
C VAL A 64 2.26 -3.44 6.22
N GLN A 65 3.26 -3.72 5.38
CA GLN A 65 3.54 -5.10 4.94
C GLN A 65 4.37 -5.91 5.93
N SER A 66 5.23 -5.29 6.73
CA SER A 66 6.09 -5.99 7.69
C SER A 66 5.43 -6.21 9.05
N ILE A 67 4.54 -5.32 9.49
CA ILE A 67 3.87 -5.36 10.79
C ILE A 67 3.13 -6.69 11.02
N PRO A 68 2.28 -7.20 10.11
CA PRO A 68 1.60 -8.48 10.30
C PRO A 68 2.57 -9.64 10.50
N VAL A 69 3.59 -9.74 9.65
CA VAL A 69 4.60 -10.81 9.71
C VAL A 69 5.40 -10.77 11.00
N ILE A 70 5.72 -9.58 11.49
CA ILE A 70 6.40 -9.41 12.78
C ILE A 70 5.46 -9.75 13.95
N ALA A 71 4.18 -9.36 13.85
CA ALA A 71 3.18 -9.62 14.88
C ALA A 71 2.97 -11.11 15.15
N GLU A 72 3.03 -11.96 14.12
CA GLU A 72 2.93 -13.41 14.26
C GLU A 72 4.05 -14.03 15.11
N GLN A 73 5.21 -13.39 15.17
CA GLN A 73 6.41 -13.92 15.83
C GLN A 73 6.71 -13.23 17.16
N ALA A 74 6.46 -11.93 17.25
CA ALA A 74 6.84 -11.11 18.39
C ALA A 74 6.04 -11.51 19.66
N GLY A 75 6.72 -11.51 20.79
CA GLY A 75 6.04 -11.65 22.09
C GLY A 75 5.21 -10.41 22.45
N HIS A 76 5.61 -9.25 21.96
CA HIS A 76 4.86 -7.99 22.04
C HIS A 76 5.27 -7.06 20.92
N LEU A 77 4.30 -6.46 20.21
CA LEU A 77 4.54 -5.48 19.15
C LEU A 77 3.99 -4.11 19.54
N THR A 78 4.81 -3.09 19.40
CA THR A 78 4.38 -1.69 19.52
C THR A 78 4.59 -0.99 18.17
N VAL A 79 3.55 -0.37 17.63
CA VAL A 79 3.61 0.38 16.38
C VAL A 79 3.56 1.88 16.69
N PHE A 80 4.56 2.62 16.21
CA PHE A 80 4.61 4.09 16.31
C PHE A 80 4.13 4.70 14.99
N GLN A 81 2.92 5.20 15.02
CA GLN A 81 2.25 5.84 13.89
C GLN A 81 2.16 7.35 14.08
N ARG A 82 2.65 8.12 13.11
CA ARG A 82 2.45 9.56 13.07
C ARG A 82 1.12 9.95 12.43
N THR A 83 0.77 9.26 11.35
CA THR A 83 -0.39 9.55 10.51
C THR A 83 -1.01 8.22 10.08
N ALA A 84 -2.27 8.00 10.38
CA ALA A 84 -3.03 6.87 9.85
C ALA A 84 -3.13 6.97 8.32
N GLN A 85 -3.11 5.84 7.63
CA GLN A 85 -3.09 5.78 6.17
C GLN A 85 -4.34 5.07 5.64
N TYR A 86 -4.77 5.46 4.44
CA TYR A 86 -5.73 4.66 3.70
C TYR A 86 -5.04 3.41 3.15
N THR A 87 -5.58 2.25 3.48
CA THR A 87 -5.14 0.96 2.97
C THR A 87 -6.25 0.30 2.16
N ILE A 88 -5.88 -0.50 1.19
CA ILE A 88 -6.76 -1.28 0.34
C ILE A 88 -6.26 -2.72 0.37
N PRO A 89 -7.13 -3.72 0.54
CA PRO A 89 -6.70 -5.11 0.61
C PRO A 89 -6.03 -5.57 -0.69
N ALA A 90 -4.88 -6.23 -0.55
CA ALA A 90 -4.12 -6.78 -1.70
C ALA A 90 -4.83 -7.96 -2.36
N ARG A 91 -5.64 -8.71 -1.60
CA ARG A 91 -6.28 -9.95 -2.03
C ARG A 91 -5.28 -10.95 -2.61
N HIS A 92 -4.18 -11.13 -1.91
CA HIS A 92 -3.17 -12.11 -2.29
C HIS A 92 -3.77 -13.51 -2.41
N ALA A 93 -3.56 -14.16 -3.54
CA ALA A 93 -3.99 -15.52 -3.79
C ALA A 93 -2.90 -16.29 -4.55
N THR A 94 -2.96 -17.61 -4.50
CA THR A 94 -2.15 -18.45 -5.38
C THR A 94 -2.49 -18.14 -6.83
N VAL A 95 -1.45 -17.95 -7.65
CA VAL A 95 -1.64 -17.69 -9.08
C VAL A 95 -2.38 -18.85 -9.74
N ASP A 96 -3.54 -18.56 -10.34
CA ASP A 96 -4.23 -19.49 -11.18
C ASP A 96 -3.41 -19.71 -12.44
N ARG A 97 -2.76 -20.88 -12.54
CA ARG A 97 -1.92 -21.25 -13.70
C ARG A 97 -2.71 -21.33 -14.99
N ARG A 98 -3.96 -21.76 -14.91
CA ARG A 98 -4.81 -21.87 -16.11
C ARG A 98 -5.12 -20.47 -16.63
N PHE A 99 -5.55 -19.58 -15.78
CA PHE A 99 -5.77 -18.15 -16.13
C PHE A 99 -4.50 -17.51 -16.71
N LEU A 100 -3.34 -17.78 -16.10
CA LEU A 100 -2.07 -17.26 -16.58
C LEU A 100 -1.73 -17.76 -18.00
N GLU A 101 -1.93 -19.06 -18.28
CA GLU A 101 -1.56 -19.66 -19.56
C GLU A 101 -2.60 -19.37 -20.66
N GLU A 102 -3.89 -19.35 -20.34
CA GLU A 102 -4.95 -19.22 -21.32
C GLU A 102 -5.35 -17.75 -21.58
N GLU A 103 -5.25 -16.87 -20.57
CA GLU A 103 -5.74 -15.48 -20.67
C GLU A 103 -4.59 -14.45 -20.66
N VAL A 104 -3.61 -14.59 -19.76
CA VAL A 104 -2.59 -13.55 -19.60
C VAL A 104 -1.50 -13.68 -20.67
N LYS A 105 -0.87 -14.84 -20.81
CA LYS A 105 0.25 -15.01 -21.74
C LYS A 105 -0.11 -14.78 -23.21
N PRO A 106 -1.23 -15.29 -23.74
CA PRO A 106 -1.60 -15.02 -25.13
C PRO A 106 -1.89 -13.55 -25.40
N ASN A 107 -2.41 -12.82 -24.41
CA ASN A 107 -2.82 -11.42 -24.52
C ASN A 107 -1.81 -10.44 -23.90
N TYR A 108 -0.60 -10.91 -23.56
CA TYR A 108 0.39 -10.13 -22.82
C TYR A 108 0.75 -8.80 -23.50
N ALA A 109 0.89 -8.80 -24.84
CA ALA A 109 1.20 -7.57 -25.58
C ALA A 109 0.08 -6.52 -25.47
N GLU A 110 -1.18 -6.94 -25.54
CA GLU A 110 -2.34 -6.07 -25.38
C GLU A 110 -2.47 -5.54 -23.95
N ILE A 111 -2.29 -6.42 -22.97
CA ILE A 111 -2.30 -6.06 -21.54
C ILE A 111 -1.20 -5.02 -21.25
N LEU A 112 0.00 -5.21 -21.81
CA LEU A 112 1.13 -4.29 -21.62
C LEU A 112 0.85 -2.94 -22.30
N GLU A 113 0.28 -2.93 -23.50
CA GLU A 113 -0.07 -1.70 -24.21
C GLU A 113 -1.18 -0.93 -23.48
N LYS A 114 -2.19 -1.63 -22.97
CA LYS A 114 -3.22 -1.05 -22.11
C LYS A 114 -2.63 -0.43 -20.84
N ALA A 115 -1.74 -1.15 -20.15
CA ALA A 115 -1.05 -0.63 -18.97
C ALA A 115 -0.22 0.61 -19.28
N ARG A 116 0.51 0.61 -20.41
CA ARG A 116 1.38 1.70 -20.85
C ARG A 116 0.63 3.03 -21.01
N TRP A 117 -0.60 2.99 -21.50
CA TRP A 117 -1.42 4.17 -21.75
C TRP A 117 -2.42 4.49 -20.62
N SER A 118 -2.46 3.68 -19.58
CA SER A 118 -3.30 3.95 -18.42
C SER A 118 -2.68 5.01 -17.51
N HIS A 119 -3.52 5.74 -16.76
CA HIS A 119 -3.09 6.77 -15.82
C HIS A 119 -2.12 6.25 -14.75
N GLY A 120 -2.31 5.04 -14.28
CA GLY A 120 -1.52 4.44 -13.20
C GLY A 120 -0.46 3.44 -13.64
N GLY A 121 -0.33 3.14 -14.93
CA GLY A 121 0.54 2.07 -15.42
C GLY A 121 0.00 0.66 -15.17
N PHE A 122 -1.31 0.53 -14.89
CA PHE A 122 -1.99 -0.73 -14.62
C PHE A 122 -3.07 -1.00 -15.69
N PRO A 123 -3.30 -2.26 -16.11
CA PRO A 123 -4.30 -2.61 -17.11
C PRO A 123 -5.73 -2.61 -16.53
N VAL A 124 -6.08 -1.58 -15.79
CA VAL A 124 -7.41 -1.38 -15.19
C VAL A 124 -8.15 -0.33 -16.00
N ASP A 125 -9.39 -0.63 -16.35
CA ASP A 125 -10.26 0.34 -17.02
C ASP A 125 -10.75 1.36 -15.99
N PRO A 126 -10.50 2.67 -16.21
CA PRO A 126 -11.02 3.69 -15.33
C PRO A 126 -12.55 3.74 -15.44
N SER A 127 -13.21 3.99 -14.31
CA SER A 127 -14.65 4.22 -14.32
C SER A 127 -14.98 5.56 -14.98
N GLU A 128 -16.02 5.57 -15.82
CA GLU A 128 -16.61 6.80 -16.36
C GLU A 128 -17.76 7.34 -15.50
N ARG A 129 -18.15 6.61 -14.45
CA ARG A 129 -19.25 6.97 -13.55
C ARG A 129 -18.78 7.93 -12.45
N SER A 130 -19.63 8.88 -12.09
CA SER A 130 -19.43 9.74 -10.90
C SER A 130 -20.05 9.10 -9.66
N ALA A 131 -19.35 9.16 -8.53
CA ALA A 131 -19.91 8.72 -7.24
C ALA A 131 -21.11 9.59 -6.79
N LEU A 132 -21.22 10.80 -7.32
CA LEU A 132 -22.30 11.74 -6.97
C LEU A 132 -23.54 11.62 -7.86
N GLU A 133 -23.44 10.91 -8.98
CA GLU A 133 -24.52 10.72 -9.95
C GLU A 133 -25.27 9.38 -9.79
N VAL A 134 -24.89 8.58 -8.80
CA VAL A 134 -25.50 7.29 -8.46
C VAL A 134 -26.18 7.35 -7.10
N THR A 135 -27.09 6.40 -6.84
CA THR A 135 -27.73 6.28 -5.52
C THR A 135 -26.72 5.85 -4.45
N ALA A 136 -27.09 6.00 -3.18
CA ALA A 136 -26.24 5.56 -2.07
C ALA A 136 -26.02 4.04 -2.09
N GLU A 137 -27.05 3.29 -2.48
CA GLU A 137 -27.04 1.84 -2.60
C GLU A 137 -26.08 1.39 -3.71
N GLU A 138 -26.23 1.95 -4.91
CA GLU A 138 -25.35 1.64 -6.05
C GLU A 138 -23.88 2.01 -5.77
N ARG A 139 -23.66 3.12 -5.07
CA ARG A 139 -22.31 3.54 -4.67
C ARG A 139 -21.70 2.55 -3.68
N LEU A 140 -22.47 2.13 -2.67
CA LEU A 140 -22.03 1.14 -1.71
C LEU A 140 -21.72 -0.20 -2.39
N GLU A 141 -22.58 -0.69 -3.25
CA GLU A 141 -22.37 -1.92 -4.02
C GLU A 141 -21.09 -1.86 -4.88
N THR A 142 -20.84 -0.70 -5.52
CA THR A 142 -19.61 -0.48 -6.29
C THR A 142 -18.36 -0.51 -5.39
N TYR A 143 -18.42 0.12 -4.23
CA TYR A 143 -17.31 0.08 -3.27
C TYR A 143 -17.07 -1.32 -2.70
N GLU A 144 -18.13 -2.04 -2.34
CA GLU A 144 -18.01 -3.42 -1.82
C GLU A 144 -17.43 -4.37 -2.87
N SER A 145 -17.89 -4.27 -4.11
CA SER A 145 -17.36 -5.07 -5.22
C SER A 145 -15.89 -4.77 -5.48
N GLY A 146 -15.52 -3.49 -5.53
CA GLY A 146 -14.13 -3.07 -5.68
C GLY A 146 -13.24 -3.51 -4.51
N TRP A 147 -13.75 -3.40 -3.27
CA TRP A 147 -13.07 -3.84 -2.06
C TRP A 147 -12.86 -5.36 -2.03
N ALA A 148 -13.84 -6.12 -2.48
CA ALA A 148 -13.75 -7.57 -2.62
C ALA A 148 -12.69 -7.98 -3.67
N GLY A 149 -12.58 -7.24 -4.77
CA GLY A 149 -11.53 -7.44 -5.79
C GLY A 149 -10.16 -6.98 -5.34
N GLY A 150 -10.10 -5.95 -4.51
CA GLY A 150 -8.86 -5.39 -3.95
C GLY A 150 -7.96 -4.67 -4.94
N GLY A 151 -6.79 -4.30 -4.46
CA GLY A 151 -5.74 -3.69 -5.26
C GLY A 151 -6.13 -2.39 -5.97
N PHE A 152 -5.44 -2.08 -7.04
CA PHE A 152 -5.66 -0.85 -7.79
C PHE A 152 -6.98 -0.81 -8.57
N GLY A 153 -7.67 -1.96 -8.72
CA GLY A 153 -9.01 -2.02 -9.27
C GLY A 153 -10.01 -1.21 -8.47
N PHE A 154 -9.90 -1.23 -7.14
CA PHE A 154 -10.71 -0.38 -6.27
C PHE A 154 -10.45 1.11 -6.52
N LEU A 155 -9.16 1.51 -6.58
CA LEU A 155 -8.76 2.91 -6.70
C LEU A 155 -9.18 3.53 -8.05
N PHE A 156 -8.98 2.82 -9.15
CA PHE A 156 -9.19 3.35 -10.49
C PHE A 156 -10.51 2.92 -11.13
N GLY A 157 -11.05 1.78 -10.71
CA GLY A 157 -12.27 1.19 -11.31
C GLY A 157 -13.58 1.57 -10.62
N SER A 158 -13.57 2.17 -9.42
CA SER A 158 -14.81 2.49 -8.72
C SER A 158 -15.53 3.70 -9.32
N PHE A 159 -15.00 4.91 -9.18
CA PHE A 159 -15.59 6.13 -9.72
C PHE A 159 -14.50 7.12 -10.16
N LYS A 160 -14.78 7.93 -11.19
CA LYS A 160 -13.84 8.87 -11.82
C LYS A 160 -13.48 10.09 -10.96
N ASP A 161 -14.34 10.46 -10.04
CA ASP A 161 -14.31 11.73 -9.30
C ASP A 161 -13.77 11.60 -7.86
N LEU A 162 -13.35 10.41 -7.44
CA LEU A 162 -12.88 10.17 -6.06
C LEU A 162 -11.69 11.01 -5.64
N THR A 163 -10.85 11.44 -6.57
CA THR A 163 -9.68 12.27 -6.28
C THR A 163 -9.80 13.72 -6.76
N THR A 164 -10.93 14.08 -7.40
CA THR A 164 -11.13 15.40 -8.03
C THR A 164 -12.31 16.18 -7.46
N ASP A 165 -13.30 15.52 -6.85
CA ASP A 165 -14.41 16.17 -6.12
C ASP A 165 -14.37 15.77 -4.64
N ARG A 166 -14.36 16.77 -3.76
CA ARG A 166 -14.29 16.57 -2.31
C ARG A 166 -15.46 15.76 -1.77
N ARG A 167 -16.67 15.97 -2.26
CA ARG A 167 -17.88 15.26 -1.83
C ARG A 167 -17.83 13.78 -2.22
N ALA A 168 -17.35 13.48 -3.43
CA ALA A 168 -17.10 12.12 -3.86
C ALA A 168 -16.00 11.46 -3.00
N ASN A 169 -14.91 12.18 -2.73
CA ASN A 169 -13.84 11.74 -1.85
C ASN A 169 -14.33 11.40 -0.43
N ASP A 170 -15.19 12.24 0.14
CA ASP A 170 -15.73 12.01 1.48
C ASP A 170 -16.52 10.70 1.55
N THR A 171 -17.20 10.28 0.46
CA THR A 171 -17.94 9.00 0.43
C THR A 171 -17.01 7.79 0.47
N VAL A 172 -15.93 7.77 -0.32
CA VAL A 172 -14.97 6.65 -0.30
C VAL A 172 -14.14 6.67 0.98
N SER A 173 -13.82 7.84 1.51
CA SER A 173 -13.12 7.99 2.78
C SER A 173 -13.91 7.37 3.92
N GLU A 174 -15.22 7.63 4.01
CA GLU A 174 -16.07 7.05 5.05
C GLU A 174 -16.26 5.55 4.85
N PHE A 175 -16.39 5.09 3.60
CA PHE A 175 -16.44 3.66 3.31
C PHE A 175 -15.20 2.93 3.85
N ILE A 176 -13.98 3.43 3.57
CA ILE A 176 -12.76 2.79 4.06
C ILE A 176 -12.68 2.84 5.58
N ARG A 177 -13.06 3.97 6.21
CA ARG A 177 -13.13 4.05 7.69
C ARG A 177 -14.12 3.04 8.27
N SER A 178 -15.27 2.83 7.64
CA SER A 178 -16.21 1.80 8.08
C SER A 178 -15.62 0.40 8.01
N LYS A 179 -14.84 0.09 6.96
CA LYS A 179 -14.13 -1.18 6.84
C LYS A 179 -13.07 -1.37 7.93
N ILE A 180 -12.33 -0.33 8.29
CA ILE A 180 -11.37 -0.39 9.41
C ILE A 180 -12.11 -0.72 10.72
N ARG A 181 -13.23 -0.04 11.02
CA ARG A 181 -14.04 -0.32 12.21
C ARG A 181 -14.65 -1.72 12.22
N GLU A 182 -14.99 -2.26 11.05
CA GLU A 182 -15.51 -3.62 10.90
C GLU A 182 -14.44 -4.68 11.16
N MET A 183 -13.22 -4.47 10.66
CA MET A 183 -12.14 -5.45 10.72
C MET A 183 -11.35 -5.43 12.03
N VAL A 184 -11.14 -4.26 12.63
CA VAL A 184 -10.35 -4.11 13.85
C VAL A 184 -11.22 -4.38 15.07
N LYS A 185 -10.93 -5.47 15.78
CA LYS A 185 -11.75 -5.95 16.90
C LYS A 185 -11.80 -5.01 18.10
N ASP A 186 -10.69 -4.34 18.41
CA ASP A 186 -10.62 -3.38 19.49
C ASP A 186 -11.02 -1.99 19.01
N PRO A 187 -12.15 -1.42 19.51
CA PRO A 187 -12.66 -0.13 19.04
C PRO A 187 -11.68 1.04 19.25
N GLU A 188 -10.91 1.02 20.34
CA GLU A 188 -9.94 2.07 20.60
C GLU A 188 -8.80 2.05 19.60
N THR A 189 -8.32 0.87 19.24
CA THR A 189 -7.33 0.68 18.19
C THR A 189 -7.90 1.04 16.82
N ALA A 190 -9.15 0.66 16.51
CA ALA A 190 -9.82 1.02 15.26
C ALA A 190 -9.81 2.54 15.07
N GLU A 191 -10.24 3.32 16.07
CA GLU A 191 -10.27 4.78 15.96
C GLU A 191 -8.87 5.41 15.78
N LYS A 192 -7.81 4.81 16.35
CA LYS A 192 -6.43 5.26 16.14
C LYS A 192 -5.91 4.99 14.71
N LEU A 193 -6.49 4.02 14.02
CA LEU A 193 -6.11 3.64 12.65
C LEU A 193 -6.91 4.39 11.58
N LEU A 194 -7.94 5.18 11.95
CA LEU A 194 -8.73 5.92 10.97
C LEU A 194 -7.95 7.08 10.35
N PRO A 195 -7.83 7.15 9.03
CA PRO A 195 -7.27 8.31 8.35
C PRO A 195 -8.30 9.46 8.34
N THR A 196 -8.10 10.45 9.20
CA THR A 196 -9.02 11.59 9.39
C THR A 196 -8.42 12.93 9.02
N ASP A 197 -7.10 13.02 8.88
CA ASP A 197 -6.35 14.27 8.72
C ASP A 197 -6.05 14.63 7.25
N HIS A 198 -6.42 13.78 6.31
CA HIS A 198 -6.20 14.01 4.87
C HIS A 198 -7.24 13.28 4.01
N PRO A 199 -7.52 13.77 2.79
CA PRO A 199 -8.41 13.09 1.85
C PRO A 199 -7.81 11.78 1.30
N PHE A 200 -8.67 10.84 0.93
CA PHE A 200 -8.28 9.65 0.18
C PHE A 200 -7.53 10.03 -1.12
N GLY A 201 -6.43 9.37 -1.41
CA GLY A 201 -5.61 9.61 -2.61
C GLY A 201 -4.69 10.83 -2.54
N SER A 202 -4.76 11.70 -1.51
CA SER A 202 -3.83 12.83 -1.33
C SER A 202 -2.43 12.38 -0.88
N LYS A 203 -2.33 11.22 -0.27
CA LYS A 203 -1.10 10.48 -0.01
C LYS A 203 -1.17 9.14 -0.74
N ARG A 204 -0.04 8.45 -0.87
CA ARG A 204 -0.02 7.12 -1.48
C ARG A 204 -0.99 6.20 -0.73
N THR A 205 -1.99 5.71 -1.42
CA THR A 205 -2.84 4.64 -0.94
C THR A 205 -2.00 3.37 -0.82
N LEU A 206 -2.08 2.71 0.31
CA LEU A 206 -1.28 1.53 0.59
C LEU A 206 -2.07 0.26 0.22
N ILE A 207 -1.35 -0.74 -0.24
CA ILE A 207 -1.90 -2.08 -0.46
C ILE A 207 -1.42 -2.94 0.69
N ASP A 208 -2.35 -3.49 1.45
CA ASP A 208 -2.04 -4.35 2.60
C ASP A 208 -2.46 -5.80 2.37
N THR A 209 -1.88 -6.69 3.15
CA THR A 209 -2.26 -8.11 3.19
C THR A 209 -3.18 -8.38 4.37
N ASP A 210 -2.70 -8.16 5.59
CA ASP A 210 -3.37 -8.50 6.85
C ASP A 210 -3.11 -7.45 7.95
N TYR A 211 -2.85 -6.20 7.53
CA TYR A 211 -2.57 -5.08 8.43
C TYR A 211 -3.79 -4.62 9.22
#